data_6c7d96eea6409b66bba6fe1c29e51051
#
_entry.id   6c7d96eea6409b66bba6fe1c29e51051
#
_cell.length_a   1.000
_cell.length_b   1.000
_cell.length_c   1.000
_cell.angle_alpha   90.00
_cell.angle_beta   90.00
_cell.angle_gamma   90.00
#
_symmetry.space_group_name_H-M   'P 1'
#
loop_
_entity.id
_entity.type
_entity.pdbx_description
1 polymer ?
#
loop_
_entity_poly.entity_id
_entity_poly.type
_entity_poly.pdbx_seq_one_letter_code
_entity_poly.pdbx_strand_id
1 'polypeptide(L)'
;MTSESINIPRTYRRLMRNGIAREKMVSVRALDIPIGELRANPKATEDYLRHVCEKAVEEDQADGIILGCLGMAGYGAVLEKELPIKIIDPAFVAVAYAELCARLGITHIPAVYPVFTNASNVDL
;
A
#
# COMPACT_ATOMS: atom_id res chain seq x y z
N MET A 1 0.50 -0.33 -6.60
CA MET A 1 -0.90 -0.14 -7.09
C MET A 1 -1.58 0.97 -6.28
N THR A 2 -2.50 1.74 -6.85
CA THR A 2 -3.24 2.82 -6.16
C THR A 2 -4.75 2.70 -6.45
N SER A 3 -5.60 3.36 -5.65
CA SER A 3 -7.04 3.35 -5.88
C SER A 3 -7.48 4.17 -7.10
N GLU A 4 -6.82 5.31 -7.35
CA GLU A 4 -7.22 6.28 -8.38
C GLU A 4 -6.03 6.77 -9.18
N SER A 5 -6.23 6.97 -10.49
CA SER A 5 -5.20 7.37 -11.46
C SER A 5 -4.55 8.71 -11.12
N ILE A 6 -5.30 9.64 -10.55
CA ILE A 6 -4.79 10.95 -10.11
C ILE A 6 -3.64 10.83 -9.10
N ASN A 7 -3.56 9.71 -8.39
CA ASN A 7 -2.53 9.45 -7.39
C ASN A 7 -1.23 8.85 -7.98
N ILE A 8 -1.20 8.46 -9.25
CA ILE A 8 -0.03 7.83 -9.87
C ILE A 8 1.24 8.69 -9.75
N PRO A 9 1.24 9.99 -10.17
CA PRO A 9 2.44 10.80 -10.07
C PRO A 9 2.90 11.04 -8.63
N ARG A 10 1.95 11.15 -7.70
CA ARG A 10 2.24 11.30 -6.27
C ARG A 10 2.86 10.04 -5.69
N THR A 11 2.40 8.86 -6.12
CA THR A 11 2.93 7.57 -5.69
C THR A 11 4.38 7.40 -6.13
N TYR A 12 4.71 7.69 -7.39
CA TYR A 12 6.09 7.68 -7.87
C TYR A 12 6.98 8.61 -7.03
N ARG A 13 6.59 9.88 -6.87
CA ARG A 13 7.37 10.84 -6.09
C ARG A 13 7.57 10.40 -4.65
N ARG A 14 6.57 9.81 -4.01
CA ARG A 14 6.68 9.31 -2.64
C ARG A 14 7.65 8.14 -2.54
N LEU A 15 7.57 7.17 -3.44
CA LEU A 15 8.48 6.02 -3.45
C LEU A 15 9.93 6.46 -3.67
N MET A 16 10.19 7.32 -4.64
CA MET A 16 11.53 7.86 -4.90
C MET A 16 12.07 8.66 -3.71
N ARG A 17 11.24 9.46 -3.07
CA ARG A 17 11.61 10.22 -1.87
C ARG A 17 11.99 9.31 -0.70
N ASN A 18 11.42 8.11 -0.63
CA ASN A 18 11.74 7.08 0.36
C ASN A 18 12.89 6.14 -0.10
N GLY A 19 13.66 6.54 -1.08
CA GLY A 19 14.86 5.80 -1.52
C GLY A 19 14.59 4.62 -2.45
N ILE A 20 13.36 4.45 -2.94
CA ILE A 20 13.08 3.43 -3.95
C ILE A 20 13.52 3.96 -5.32
N ALA A 21 14.55 3.34 -5.87
CA ALA A 21 15.05 3.71 -7.18
C ALA A 21 13.99 3.54 -8.27
N ARG A 22 14.00 4.43 -9.27
CA ARG A 22 12.98 4.42 -10.35
C ARG A 22 12.98 3.10 -11.12
N GLU A 23 14.14 2.50 -11.29
CA GLU A 23 14.35 1.24 -12.00
C GLU A 23 13.73 0.03 -11.28
N LYS A 24 13.45 0.17 -9.99
CA LYS A 24 12.73 -0.82 -9.18
C LYS A 24 11.21 -0.76 -9.36
N MET A 25 10.72 0.26 -10.06
CA MET A 25 9.29 0.51 -10.23
C MET A 25 8.91 0.40 -11.70
N VAL A 26 8.51 -0.79 -12.15
CA VAL A 26 8.09 -1.00 -13.54
C VAL A 26 6.86 -0.17 -13.88
N SER A 27 5.86 -0.16 -13.01
CA SER A 27 4.65 0.66 -13.18
C SER A 27 3.99 1.07 -11.87
N VAL A 28 3.06 2.02 -11.95
CA VAL A 28 2.04 2.29 -10.93
C VAL A 28 0.70 2.22 -11.61
N ARG A 29 -0.07 1.17 -11.35
CA ARG A 29 -1.43 0.98 -11.88
C ARG A 29 -2.47 1.44 -10.88
N ALA A 30 -3.58 1.97 -11.38
CA ALA A 30 -4.73 2.38 -10.59
C ALA A 30 -5.92 1.46 -10.83
N LEU A 31 -6.81 1.37 -9.84
CA LEU A 31 -8.09 0.68 -9.98
C LEU A 31 -9.17 1.60 -10.53
N ASP A 32 -9.02 2.91 -10.33
CA ASP A 32 -10.05 3.93 -10.60
C ASP A 32 -11.40 3.64 -9.91
N ILE A 33 -11.29 3.08 -8.70
CA ILE A 33 -12.40 2.86 -7.78
C ILE A 33 -12.22 3.79 -6.58
N PRO A 34 -13.22 4.61 -6.23
CA PRO A 34 -13.18 5.44 -5.03
C PRO A 34 -12.94 4.60 -3.78
N ILE A 35 -12.11 5.12 -2.85
CA ILE A 35 -11.70 4.37 -1.65
C ILE A 35 -12.90 3.84 -0.86
N GLY A 36 -13.98 4.65 -0.74
CA GLY A 36 -15.20 4.24 -0.04
C GLY A 36 -15.93 3.06 -0.69
N GLU A 37 -15.73 2.83 -1.98
CA GLU A 37 -16.40 1.76 -2.74
C GLU A 37 -15.62 0.45 -2.74
N LEU A 38 -14.32 0.47 -2.43
CA LEU A 38 -13.48 -0.74 -2.41
C LEU A 38 -14.00 -1.84 -1.47
N ARG A 39 -14.78 -1.49 -0.46
CA ARG A 39 -15.38 -2.42 0.50
C ARG A 39 -16.88 -2.63 0.31
N ALA A 40 -17.52 -1.84 -0.53
CA ALA A 40 -18.97 -1.94 -0.79
C ALA A 40 -19.33 -3.24 -1.52
N ASN A 41 -18.46 -3.67 -2.45
CA ASN A 41 -18.60 -4.95 -3.15
C ASN A 41 -17.26 -5.69 -3.18
N PRO A 42 -16.92 -6.46 -2.12
CA PRO A 42 -15.61 -7.11 -2.01
C PRO A 42 -15.28 -8.05 -3.17
N LYS A 43 -16.26 -8.79 -3.67
CA LYS A 43 -16.03 -9.73 -4.77
C LYS A 43 -15.71 -9.02 -6.08
N ALA A 44 -16.47 -7.99 -6.43
CA ALA A 44 -16.19 -7.19 -7.62
C ALA A 44 -14.82 -6.50 -7.53
N THR A 45 -14.45 -6.01 -6.35
CA THR A 45 -13.13 -5.41 -6.11
C THR A 45 -12.02 -6.45 -6.26
N GLU A 46 -12.19 -7.65 -5.73
CA GLU A 46 -11.24 -8.76 -5.88
C GLU A 46 -11.03 -9.13 -7.35
N ASP A 47 -12.12 -9.32 -8.11
CA ASP A 47 -12.06 -9.68 -9.52
C ASP A 47 -11.35 -8.58 -10.35
N TYR A 48 -11.61 -7.32 -10.01
CA TYR A 48 -10.95 -6.21 -10.69
C TYR A 48 -9.47 -6.07 -10.30
N LEU A 49 -9.15 -6.24 -9.01
CA LEU A 49 -7.77 -6.30 -8.53
C LEU A 49 -6.97 -7.40 -9.24
N ARG A 50 -7.56 -8.59 -9.38
CA ARG A 50 -6.95 -9.72 -10.11
C ARG A 50 -6.59 -9.29 -11.52
N HIS A 51 -7.55 -8.75 -12.26
CA HIS A 51 -7.33 -8.30 -13.63
C HIS A 51 -6.21 -7.25 -13.75
N VAL A 52 -6.15 -6.28 -12.83
CA VAL A 52 -5.08 -5.28 -12.84
C VAL A 52 -3.73 -5.90 -12.46
N CYS A 53 -3.71 -6.91 -11.59
CA CYS A 53 -2.49 -7.66 -11.25
C CYS A 53 -1.99 -8.49 -12.44
N GLU A 54 -2.88 -9.19 -13.14
CA GLU A 54 -2.56 -9.93 -14.37
C GLU A 54 -1.90 -9.02 -15.40
N LYS A 55 -2.48 -7.86 -15.66
CA LYS A 55 -1.89 -6.87 -16.55
C LYS A 55 -0.53 -6.36 -16.08
N ALA A 56 -0.32 -6.20 -14.78
CA ALA A 56 0.98 -5.79 -14.27
C ALA A 56 2.07 -6.85 -14.53
N VAL A 57 1.70 -8.13 -14.48
CA VAL A 57 2.60 -9.23 -14.81
C VAL A 57 2.85 -9.31 -16.32
N GLU A 58 1.79 -9.33 -17.11
CA GLU A 58 1.85 -9.58 -18.56
C GLU A 58 2.43 -8.40 -19.35
N GLU A 59 1.95 -7.19 -19.07
CA GLU A 59 2.31 -6.00 -19.82
C GLU A 59 3.54 -5.27 -19.26
N ASP A 60 3.66 -5.21 -17.91
CA ASP A 60 4.73 -4.45 -17.27
C ASP A 60 5.88 -5.36 -16.81
N GLN A 61 5.72 -6.68 -16.91
CA GLN A 61 6.71 -7.67 -16.45
C GLN A 61 7.07 -7.48 -14.97
N ALA A 62 6.07 -7.17 -14.14
CA ALA A 62 6.24 -7.03 -12.71
C ALA A 62 6.58 -8.39 -12.06
N ASP A 63 7.60 -8.41 -11.20
CA ASP A 63 8.00 -9.57 -10.39
C ASP A 63 7.44 -9.53 -8.96
N GLY A 64 6.80 -8.44 -8.59
CA GLY A 64 6.10 -8.24 -7.32
C GLY A 64 5.12 -7.08 -7.37
N ILE A 65 4.05 -7.16 -6.59
CA ILE A 65 3.02 -6.13 -6.53
C ILE A 65 2.87 -5.62 -5.10
N ILE A 66 2.80 -4.31 -4.93
CA ILE A 66 2.51 -3.67 -3.65
C ILE A 66 1.12 -3.03 -3.74
N LEU A 67 0.23 -3.41 -2.82
CA LEU A 67 -1.08 -2.77 -2.67
C LEU A 67 -0.89 -1.43 -1.96
N GLY A 68 -1.08 -0.32 -2.66
CA GLY A 68 -0.73 1.02 -2.17
C GLY A 68 -1.84 1.76 -1.42
N CYS A 69 -2.95 1.10 -1.13
CA CYS A 69 -4.11 1.69 -0.45
C CYS A 69 -4.62 0.76 0.66
N LEU A 70 -4.88 1.30 1.86
CA LEU A 70 -5.44 0.54 2.99
C LEU A 70 -6.83 -0.06 2.67
N GLY A 71 -7.60 0.54 1.77
CA GLY A 71 -8.84 -0.05 1.27
C GLY A 71 -8.66 -1.41 0.59
N MET A 72 -7.43 -1.72 0.15
CA MET A 72 -7.07 -3.01 -0.46
C MET A 72 -6.53 -4.03 0.55
N ALA A 73 -6.46 -3.70 1.84
CA ALA A 73 -5.94 -4.60 2.85
C ALA A 73 -6.72 -5.92 2.91
N GLY A 74 -6.00 -7.04 2.93
CA GLY A 74 -6.57 -8.38 2.97
C GLY A 74 -6.75 -9.04 1.61
N TYR A 75 -6.79 -8.30 0.50
CA TYR A 75 -6.90 -8.90 -0.83
C TYR A 75 -5.60 -9.60 -1.27
N GLY A 76 -4.44 -9.19 -0.76
CA GLY A 76 -3.15 -9.75 -1.15
C GLY A 76 -3.08 -11.27 -0.99
N ALA A 77 -3.49 -11.79 0.16
CA ALA A 77 -3.46 -13.22 0.46
C ALA A 77 -4.41 -14.07 -0.40
N VAL A 78 -5.49 -13.47 -0.90
CA VAL A 78 -6.42 -14.16 -1.82
C VAL A 78 -5.81 -14.21 -3.20
N LEU A 79 -5.32 -13.08 -3.70
CA LEU A 79 -4.72 -12.96 -5.02
C LEU A 79 -3.45 -13.80 -5.20
N GLU A 80 -2.59 -13.93 -4.17
CA GLU A 80 -1.41 -14.78 -4.21
C GLU A 80 -1.71 -16.28 -4.39
N LYS A 81 -2.92 -16.73 -4.08
CA LYS A 81 -3.31 -18.13 -4.31
C LYS A 81 -3.62 -18.41 -5.77
N GLU A 82 -3.95 -17.41 -6.53
CA GLU A 82 -4.45 -17.50 -7.89
C GLU A 82 -3.41 -17.02 -8.92
N LEU A 83 -2.53 -16.11 -8.50
CA LEU A 83 -1.53 -15.49 -9.36
C LEU A 83 -0.11 -15.95 -9.01
N PRO A 84 0.74 -16.24 -10.00
CA PRO A 84 2.11 -16.70 -9.79
C PRO A 84 3.05 -15.53 -9.45
N ILE A 85 2.63 -14.64 -8.56
CA ILE A 85 3.37 -13.42 -8.21
C ILE A 85 3.22 -13.08 -6.73
N LYS A 86 4.26 -12.49 -6.14
CA LYS A 86 4.22 -12.01 -4.76
C LYS A 86 3.43 -10.71 -4.64
N ILE A 87 2.47 -10.68 -3.71
CA ILE A 87 1.66 -9.49 -3.46
C ILE A 87 1.90 -9.02 -2.03
N ILE A 88 2.50 -7.86 -1.89
CA ILE A 88 2.79 -7.23 -0.61
C ILE A 88 1.61 -6.37 -0.19
N ASP A 89 1.03 -6.70 0.95
CA ASP A 89 0.01 -5.90 1.62
C ASP A 89 0.67 -5.03 2.70
N PRO A 90 0.82 -3.71 2.48
CA PRO A 90 1.51 -2.84 3.43
C PRO A 90 0.82 -2.73 4.79
N ALA A 91 -0.49 -2.99 4.87
CA ALA A 91 -1.22 -2.95 6.14
C ALA A 91 -0.71 -4.04 7.08
N PHE A 92 -0.60 -5.29 6.61
CA PHE A 92 -0.06 -6.39 7.40
C PHE A 92 1.42 -6.23 7.71
N VAL A 93 2.21 -5.74 6.74
CA VAL A 93 3.63 -5.46 6.98
C VAL A 93 3.81 -4.40 8.06
N ALA A 94 3.01 -3.33 8.04
CA ALA A 94 3.08 -2.27 9.05
C ALA A 94 2.74 -2.79 10.44
N VAL A 95 1.72 -3.63 10.58
CA VAL A 95 1.35 -4.25 11.87
C VAL A 95 2.45 -5.16 12.38
N ALA A 96 2.96 -6.07 11.53
CA ALA A 96 4.06 -6.97 11.89
C ALA A 96 5.33 -6.20 12.29
N TYR A 97 5.63 -5.10 11.61
CA TYR A 97 6.76 -4.25 11.97
C TYR A 97 6.54 -3.54 13.31
N ALA A 98 5.33 -3.05 13.58
CA ALA A 98 5.00 -2.45 14.87
C ALA A 98 5.11 -3.47 16.03
N GLU A 99 4.64 -4.70 15.84
CA GLU A 99 4.82 -5.78 16.80
C GLU A 99 6.30 -6.09 17.06
N LEU A 100 7.11 -6.14 16.01
CA LEU A 100 8.55 -6.35 16.13
C LEU A 100 9.20 -5.23 16.94
N CYS A 101 8.88 -3.97 16.63
CA CYS A 101 9.37 -2.81 17.38
C CYS A 101 8.99 -2.91 18.88
N ALA A 102 7.76 -3.25 19.16
CA ALA A 102 7.28 -3.42 20.54
C ALA A 102 8.05 -4.52 21.29
N ARG A 103 8.26 -5.68 20.65
CA ARG A 103 9.02 -6.80 21.24
C ARG A 103 10.48 -6.46 21.49
N LEU A 104 11.10 -5.66 20.64
CA LEU A 104 12.50 -5.24 20.78
C LEU A 104 12.68 -4.00 21.65
N GLY A 105 11.60 -3.41 22.19
CA GLY A 105 11.65 -2.18 22.97
C GLY A 105 12.08 -0.96 22.13
N ILE A 106 11.92 -1.01 20.80
CA ILE A 106 12.20 0.12 19.92
C ILE A 106 11.07 1.13 20.10
N THR A 107 11.39 2.24 20.77
CA THR A 107 10.41 3.28 21.07
C THR A 107 10.82 4.61 20.42
N HIS A 108 9.85 5.49 20.35
CA HIS A 108 10.07 6.87 19.96
C HIS A 108 11.02 7.56 20.96
N ILE A 109 11.98 8.36 20.45
CA ILE A 109 12.89 9.16 21.28
C ILE A 109 12.42 10.63 21.25
N PRO A 110 11.74 11.12 22.32
CA PRO A 110 11.16 12.46 22.36
C PRO A 110 12.17 13.59 22.16
N ALA A 111 13.42 13.37 22.55
CA ALA A 111 14.49 14.36 22.37
C ALA A 111 14.86 14.62 20.90
N VAL A 112 14.65 13.61 20.01
CA VAL A 112 14.94 13.71 18.58
C VAL A 112 13.67 14.02 17.78
N TYR A 113 12.56 13.41 18.21
CA TYR A 113 11.26 13.57 17.59
C TYR A 113 10.26 14.01 18.67
N PRO A 114 10.05 15.32 18.86
CA PRO A 114 9.12 15.82 19.90
C PRO A 114 7.71 15.28 19.63
N VAL A 115 7.13 14.70 20.67
CA VAL A 115 5.71 14.30 20.63
C VAL A 115 4.89 15.57 20.64
N PHE A 116 4.05 15.78 19.66
CA PHE A 116 3.03 16.84 19.71
C PHE A 116 2.00 16.45 20.77
N THR A 117 2.23 16.90 22.01
CA THR A 117 1.33 16.63 23.14
C THR A 117 0.09 17.51 23.16
N ASN A 118 -0.03 18.43 22.21
CA ASN A 118 -1.16 19.38 22.16
C ASN A 118 -2.28 18.87 21.27
N ALA A 119 -2.93 17.78 21.71
CA ALA A 119 -4.30 17.49 21.25
C ALA A 119 -5.36 18.48 21.80
N SER A 120 -4.94 19.46 22.64
CA SER A 120 -5.83 20.40 23.31
C SER A 120 -6.03 21.74 22.60
N ASN A 121 -5.38 21.98 21.46
CA ASN A 121 -5.49 23.23 20.72
C ASN A 121 -5.81 23.03 19.24
N VAL A 122 -6.62 22.05 18.90
CA VAL A 122 -7.32 22.05 17.63
C VAL A 122 -8.72 22.60 17.91
N ASP A 123 -8.81 23.91 18.02
CA ASP A 123 -10.07 24.60 17.83
C ASP A 123 -10.47 24.41 16.36
N LEU A 124 -11.54 23.63 16.17
CA LEU A 124 -12.22 23.43 14.89
C LEU A 124 -13.01 24.65 14.49
#